data_7eaaa22b105bf47eab11eb305474d722
#
_entry.id   7eaaa22b105bf47eab11eb305474d722
#
_cell.length_a   1.000
_cell.length_b   1.000
_cell.length_c   1.000
_cell.angle_alpha   90.00
_cell.angle_beta   90.00
_cell.angle_gamma   90.00
#
_symmetry.space_group_name_H-M   'P 1'
#
loop_
_entity.id
_entity.type
_entity.pdbx_description
1 polymer ?
#
loop_
_entity_poly.entity_id
_entity_poly.type
_entity_poly.pdbx_seq_one_letter_code
_entity_poly.pdbx_strand_id
1 'polypeptide(L)'
;NDLWKLSAKAGYSYSNMLYTYKGENGTEELVEMIHSLSRIHTGYAQFSADWYLSPKWMFKANASVNLNAVNSYDKYDKTGYDKQRTEASLFATAKYRPAKGLSFAADLRAESYGQHLTPLIPAFFAEYVLWPQAGLVVKASVARNFRYPSLNDLYFLPGGNDSLRCERGFTYDGGIETGFEAGRFTFRGEATVYNSKIKDWILWLPTAKGYWTPSNVKQVHSYGFELRGRLSVDLGRQWGIRFDGNWAKTRSINQGEPQSWADQSIGKQLVYIPEYSSSVTGRLSWKRFTLLYKYNHYSERYTTSSNDPGRLGVLKPYYMNDASLEKVFISRAGELSLKFSVYNLFNEKYVSVLSRPMPGINFELFIGI
;
A
#
# COMPACT_ATOMS: atom_id res chain seq x y z
N ASN A 1 31.55 -21.97 -4.11
CA ASN A 1 31.79 -20.53 -4.21
C ASN A 1 30.46 -19.79 -4.13
N ASP A 2 30.19 -19.18 -2.98
CA ASP A 2 28.92 -18.46 -2.71
C ASP A 2 28.88 -17.06 -3.34
N LEU A 3 29.55 -16.88 -4.48
CA LEU A 3 29.59 -15.62 -5.21
C LEU A 3 28.27 -15.33 -5.95
N TRP A 4 27.49 -16.37 -6.20
CA TRP A 4 26.24 -16.25 -6.95
C TRP A 4 25.10 -16.91 -6.20
N LYS A 5 23.97 -16.20 -6.15
CA LYS A 5 22.68 -16.76 -5.74
C LYS A 5 21.70 -16.58 -6.88
N LEU A 6 21.24 -17.70 -7.44
CA LEU A 6 20.25 -17.71 -8.52
C LEU A 6 18.93 -18.22 -7.99
N SER A 7 17.84 -17.63 -8.44
CA SER A 7 16.50 -18.12 -8.16
C SER A 7 15.60 -17.95 -9.36
N ALA A 8 14.75 -18.93 -9.59
CA ALA A 8 13.69 -18.90 -10.59
C ALA A 8 12.37 -19.23 -9.92
N LYS A 9 11.31 -18.52 -10.30
CA LYS A 9 9.94 -18.74 -9.84
C LYS A 9 9.02 -18.68 -11.04
N ALA A 10 8.03 -19.56 -11.06
CA ALA A 10 6.92 -19.49 -12.01
C ALA A 10 5.65 -19.88 -11.29
N GLY A 11 4.54 -19.34 -11.71
CA GLY A 11 3.26 -19.68 -11.11
C GLY A 11 2.09 -19.18 -11.95
N TYR A 12 0.93 -19.62 -11.54
CA TYR A 12 -0.34 -19.24 -12.12
C TYR A 12 -1.32 -18.92 -11.00
N SER A 13 -2.08 -17.84 -11.21
CA SER A 13 -3.14 -17.43 -10.31
C SER A 13 -4.44 -17.28 -11.09
N TYR A 14 -5.51 -17.83 -10.54
CA TYR A 14 -6.87 -17.59 -11.00
C TYR A 14 -7.66 -16.92 -9.90
N SER A 15 -8.32 -15.81 -10.24
CA SER A 15 -9.22 -15.11 -9.34
C SER A 15 -10.59 -14.95 -10.03
N ASN A 16 -11.63 -15.26 -9.28
CA ASN A 16 -13.01 -15.07 -9.70
C ASN A 16 -13.71 -14.22 -8.64
N MET A 17 -14.08 -13.01 -9.01
CA MET A 17 -14.70 -12.03 -8.12
C MET A 17 -16.11 -11.71 -8.62
N LEU A 18 -17.10 -12.00 -7.78
CA LEU A 18 -18.48 -11.57 -8.00
C LEU A 18 -18.75 -10.36 -7.10
N TYR A 19 -19.11 -9.24 -7.71
CA TYR A 19 -19.57 -8.05 -7.02
C TYR A 19 -21.07 -7.87 -7.28
N THR A 20 -21.85 -7.87 -6.20
CA THR A 20 -23.31 -7.60 -6.27
C THR A 20 -23.64 -6.38 -5.42
N TYR A 21 -24.49 -5.53 -5.92
CA TYR A 21 -25.06 -4.41 -5.17
C TYR A 21 -26.58 -4.46 -5.24
N LYS A 22 -27.20 -4.40 -4.06
CA LYS A 22 -28.66 -4.32 -3.93
C LYS A 22 -29.04 -2.94 -3.40
N GLY A 23 -29.92 -2.27 -4.10
CA GLY A 23 -30.45 -0.96 -3.73
C GLY A 23 -31.98 -1.03 -3.58
N GLU A 24 -32.58 -0.04 -2.88
CA GLU A 24 -34.03 0.08 -2.76
C GLU A 24 -34.64 0.59 -4.07
N ASN A 25 -35.68 -0.07 -4.52
CA ASN A 25 -36.41 0.24 -5.77
C ASN A 25 -37.64 1.10 -5.48
N GLY A 26 -37.54 2.17 -4.67
CA GLY A 26 -38.70 3.05 -4.38
C GLY A 26 -39.92 2.38 -3.72
N THR A 27 -39.92 1.07 -3.54
CA THR A 27 -40.97 0.25 -2.92
C THR A 27 -40.48 -0.49 -1.68
N GLU A 28 -39.37 -0.03 -1.06
CA GLU A 28 -38.71 -0.68 0.11
C GLU A 28 -38.17 -2.09 -0.17
N GLU A 29 -38.29 -2.61 -1.39
CA GLU A 29 -37.71 -3.90 -1.76
C GLU A 29 -36.22 -3.70 -2.24
N LEU A 30 -35.31 -4.52 -1.69
CA LEU A 30 -33.92 -4.60 -2.12
C LEU A 30 -33.82 -5.33 -3.45
N VAL A 31 -33.57 -4.60 -4.52
CA VAL A 31 -33.35 -5.14 -5.87
C VAL A 31 -31.87 -5.14 -6.17
N GLU A 32 -31.38 -6.24 -6.76
CA GLU A 32 -30.01 -6.34 -7.24
C GLU A 32 -29.82 -5.43 -8.46
N MET A 33 -29.01 -4.38 -8.29
CA MET A 33 -28.75 -3.36 -9.32
C MET A 33 -27.43 -3.59 -10.06
N ILE A 34 -26.45 -4.25 -9.43
CA ILE A 34 -25.16 -4.58 -10.03
C ILE A 34 -24.89 -6.06 -9.82
N HIS A 35 -24.49 -6.73 -10.87
CA HIS A 35 -24.04 -8.12 -10.86
C HIS A 35 -22.83 -8.25 -11.80
N SER A 36 -21.67 -7.87 -11.27
CA SER A 36 -20.44 -7.83 -12.04
C SER A 36 -19.54 -9.01 -11.69
N LEU A 37 -19.22 -9.82 -12.68
CA LEU A 37 -18.34 -10.97 -12.58
C LEU A 37 -17.02 -10.68 -13.27
N SER A 38 -15.92 -10.73 -12.51
CA SER A 38 -14.57 -10.55 -13.04
C SER A 38 -13.76 -11.83 -12.87
N ARG A 39 -13.23 -12.36 -13.97
CA ARG A 39 -12.32 -13.50 -14.01
C ARG A 39 -10.96 -13.02 -14.43
N ILE A 40 -9.96 -13.32 -13.61
CA ILE A 40 -8.59 -12.86 -13.82
C ILE A 40 -7.68 -14.07 -13.83
N HIS A 41 -6.94 -14.24 -14.92
CA HIS A 41 -5.89 -15.24 -15.06
C HIS A 41 -4.54 -14.52 -15.14
N THR A 42 -3.60 -14.90 -14.27
CA THR A 42 -2.24 -14.37 -14.30
C THR A 42 -1.24 -15.51 -14.28
N GLY A 43 -0.52 -15.67 -15.40
CA GLY A 43 0.70 -16.48 -15.44
C GLY A 43 1.90 -15.60 -15.18
N TYR A 44 2.87 -16.04 -14.38
CA TYR A 44 4.08 -15.27 -14.15
C TYR A 44 5.33 -16.14 -14.11
N ALA A 45 6.44 -15.55 -14.55
CA ALA A 45 7.77 -16.11 -14.40
C ALA A 45 8.74 -15.01 -13.97
N GLN A 46 9.66 -15.37 -13.09
CA GLN A 46 10.68 -14.47 -12.56
C GLN A 46 12.00 -15.20 -12.45
N PHE A 47 13.07 -14.55 -12.87
CA PHE A 47 14.45 -14.97 -12.67
C PHE A 47 15.20 -13.89 -11.91
N SER A 48 16.00 -14.28 -10.92
CA SER A 48 16.83 -13.36 -10.13
C SER A 48 18.24 -13.91 -9.99
N ALA A 49 19.23 -13.03 -10.12
CA ALA A 49 20.63 -13.31 -9.92
C ALA A 49 21.23 -12.28 -8.97
N ASP A 50 21.80 -12.71 -7.85
CA ASP A 50 22.60 -11.89 -6.96
C ASP A 50 24.09 -12.28 -7.16
N TRP A 51 24.94 -11.31 -7.42
CA TRP A 51 26.38 -11.49 -7.60
C TRP A 51 27.16 -10.72 -6.53
N TYR A 52 27.81 -11.44 -5.64
CA TYR A 52 28.67 -10.91 -4.57
C TYR A 52 30.12 -10.83 -5.06
N LEU A 53 30.44 -9.82 -5.86
CA LEU A 53 31.75 -9.66 -6.48
C LEU A 53 32.87 -9.49 -5.45
N SER A 54 32.59 -8.75 -4.37
CA SER A 54 33.54 -8.51 -3.29
C SER A 54 32.79 -8.02 -2.03
N PRO A 55 33.46 -7.89 -0.86
CA PRO A 55 32.84 -7.27 0.32
C PRO A 55 32.31 -5.85 0.08
N LYS A 56 32.85 -5.16 -0.93
CA LYS A 56 32.46 -3.78 -1.28
C LYS A 56 31.38 -3.72 -2.37
N TRP A 57 31.30 -4.71 -3.27
CA TRP A 57 30.43 -4.67 -4.43
C TRP A 57 29.47 -5.85 -4.49
N MET A 58 28.20 -5.55 -4.66
CA MET A 58 27.15 -6.52 -4.90
C MET A 58 26.27 -6.03 -6.05
N PHE A 59 25.96 -6.92 -6.97
CA PHE A 59 25.04 -6.65 -8.08
C PHE A 59 23.84 -7.58 -7.97
N LYS A 60 22.68 -7.07 -8.35
CA LYS A 60 21.45 -7.85 -8.51
C LYS A 60 20.87 -7.61 -9.88
N ALA A 61 20.33 -8.65 -10.48
CA ALA A 61 19.53 -8.56 -11.69
C ALA A 61 18.24 -9.36 -11.47
N ASN A 62 17.14 -8.84 -11.98
CA ASN A 62 15.86 -9.50 -11.98
C ASN A 62 15.19 -9.31 -13.33
N ALA A 63 14.67 -10.40 -13.89
CA ALA A 63 13.82 -10.37 -15.06
C ALA A 63 12.48 -11.01 -14.69
N SER A 64 11.38 -10.38 -15.05
CA SER A 64 10.04 -10.93 -14.81
C SER A 64 9.13 -10.73 -16.00
N VAL A 65 8.18 -11.64 -16.17
CA VAL A 65 7.10 -11.55 -17.14
C VAL A 65 5.79 -11.97 -16.47
N ASN A 66 4.73 -11.18 -16.70
CA ASN A 66 3.37 -11.47 -16.30
C ASN A 66 2.48 -11.51 -17.53
N LEU A 67 1.67 -12.54 -17.64
CA LEU A 67 0.65 -12.72 -18.66
C LEU A 67 -0.72 -12.56 -17.99
N ASN A 68 -1.33 -11.39 -18.19
CA ASN A 68 -2.60 -11.05 -17.56
C ASN A 68 -3.73 -11.19 -18.58
N ALA A 69 -4.78 -11.95 -18.25
CA ALA A 69 -6.02 -12.02 -19.02
C ALA A 69 -7.18 -11.71 -18.07
N VAL A 70 -7.96 -10.70 -18.41
CA VAL A 70 -9.07 -10.20 -17.60
C VAL A 70 -10.34 -10.22 -18.44
N ASN A 71 -11.33 -10.95 -17.95
CA ASN A 71 -12.70 -10.91 -18.47
C ASN A 71 -13.61 -10.38 -17.36
N SER A 72 -14.21 -9.24 -17.58
CA SER A 72 -15.14 -8.61 -16.66
C SER A 72 -16.45 -8.32 -17.37
N TYR A 73 -17.57 -8.68 -16.77
CA TYR A 73 -18.89 -8.53 -17.37
C TYR A 73 -19.95 -8.22 -16.28
N ASP A 74 -20.75 -7.17 -16.51
CA ASP A 74 -21.93 -6.89 -15.72
C ASP A 74 -23.20 -7.40 -16.41
N LYS A 75 -24.01 -8.17 -15.67
CA LYS A 75 -25.19 -8.84 -16.18
C LYS A 75 -26.31 -7.86 -16.52
N TYR A 76 -26.49 -6.81 -15.71
CA TYR A 76 -27.61 -5.87 -15.86
C TYR A 76 -27.31 -4.80 -16.89
N ASP A 77 -26.14 -4.18 -16.81
CA ASP A 77 -25.72 -3.18 -17.78
C ASP A 77 -25.30 -3.79 -19.12
N LYS A 78 -25.11 -5.13 -19.17
CA LYS A 78 -24.61 -5.87 -20.34
C LYS A 78 -23.30 -5.28 -20.88
N THR A 79 -22.51 -4.71 -20.00
CA THR A 79 -21.22 -4.08 -20.30
C THR A 79 -20.08 -4.89 -19.73
N GLY A 80 -18.89 -4.74 -20.28
CA GLY A 80 -17.73 -5.44 -19.80
C GLY A 80 -16.56 -5.32 -20.76
N TYR A 81 -15.44 -5.96 -20.41
CA TYR A 81 -14.28 -6.02 -21.29
C TYR A 81 -13.58 -7.38 -21.18
N ASP A 82 -12.96 -7.78 -22.26
CA ASP A 82 -12.07 -8.93 -22.36
C ASP A 82 -10.74 -8.45 -22.94
N LYS A 83 -9.70 -8.45 -22.11
CA LYS A 83 -8.39 -7.90 -22.45
C LYS A 83 -7.26 -8.76 -21.91
N GLN A 84 -6.22 -8.84 -22.73
CA GLN A 84 -4.97 -9.50 -22.36
C GLN A 84 -3.82 -8.50 -22.42
N ARG A 85 -2.88 -8.60 -21.50
CA ARG A 85 -1.68 -7.78 -21.50
C ARG A 85 -0.49 -8.56 -20.97
N THR A 86 0.57 -8.61 -21.76
CA THR A 86 1.88 -9.08 -21.33
C THR A 86 2.63 -7.91 -20.69
N GLU A 87 3.16 -8.12 -19.52
CA GLU A 87 3.98 -7.15 -18.81
C GLU A 87 5.34 -7.77 -18.53
N ALA A 88 6.40 -7.12 -18.97
CA ALA A 88 7.76 -7.59 -18.70
C ALA A 88 8.56 -6.50 -17.98
N SER A 89 9.48 -6.90 -17.13
CA SER A 89 10.36 -5.98 -16.43
C SER A 89 11.79 -6.54 -16.32
N LEU A 90 12.76 -5.64 -16.50
CA LEU A 90 14.16 -5.85 -16.20
C LEU A 90 14.57 -4.87 -15.11
N PHE A 91 15.19 -5.38 -14.06
CA PHE A 91 15.65 -4.58 -12.93
C PHE A 91 17.10 -4.95 -12.60
N ALA A 92 17.93 -3.96 -12.37
CA ALA A 92 19.32 -4.13 -11.97
C ALA A 92 19.64 -3.20 -10.79
N THR A 93 20.41 -3.71 -9.83
CA THR A 93 20.95 -2.96 -8.69
C THR A 93 22.46 -3.11 -8.66
N ALA A 94 23.18 -2.01 -8.46
CA ALA A 94 24.58 -2.01 -8.06
C ALA A 94 24.69 -1.42 -6.65
N LYS A 95 25.17 -2.21 -5.68
CA LYS A 95 25.41 -1.78 -4.30
C LYS A 95 26.91 -1.67 -4.04
N TYR A 96 27.33 -0.51 -3.52
CA TYR A 96 28.72 -0.19 -3.23
C TYR A 96 28.92 0.23 -1.78
N ARG A 97 29.86 -0.39 -1.09
CA ARG A 97 30.24 -0.12 0.29
C ARG A 97 31.70 0.31 0.35
N PRO A 98 32.01 1.61 0.13
CA PRO A 98 33.39 2.09 0.08
C PRO A 98 34.11 2.00 1.43
N ALA A 99 33.37 2.21 2.52
CA ALA A 99 33.90 2.23 3.87
C ALA A 99 32.92 1.59 4.87
N LYS A 100 33.40 1.33 6.08
CA LYS A 100 32.56 0.83 7.18
C LYS A 100 31.44 1.83 7.48
N GLY A 101 30.21 1.35 7.48
CA GLY A 101 29.04 2.17 7.74
C GLY A 101 28.53 3.03 6.60
N LEU A 102 29.24 3.10 5.45
CA LEU A 102 28.78 3.86 4.27
C LEU A 102 28.36 2.92 3.15
N SER A 103 27.17 3.11 2.62
CA SER A 103 26.57 2.29 1.55
C SER A 103 25.85 3.16 0.54
N PHE A 104 26.07 2.87 -0.74
CA PHE A 104 25.33 3.44 -1.86
C PHE A 104 24.67 2.32 -2.65
N ALA A 105 23.49 2.59 -3.21
CA ALA A 105 22.89 1.71 -4.20
C ALA A 105 22.33 2.53 -5.37
N ALA A 106 22.51 2.00 -6.57
CA ALA A 106 21.92 2.53 -7.78
C ALA A 106 21.06 1.44 -8.42
N ASP A 107 19.80 1.74 -8.64
CA ASP A 107 18.81 0.86 -9.26
C ASP A 107 18.44 1.39 -10.63
N LEU A 108 18.21 0.48 -11.55
CA LEU A 108 17.70 0.80 -12.88
C LEU A 108 16.61 -0.22 -13.25
N ARG A 109 15.46 0.28 -13.67
CA ARG A 109 14.33 -0.54 -14.12
C ARG A 109 13.86 -0.13 -15.50
N ALA A 110 13.54 -1.11 -16.32
CA ALA A 110 12.87 -0.96 -17.61
C ALA A 110 11.67 -1.91 -17.64
N GLU A 111 10.53 -1.45 -18.12
CA GLU A 111 9.29 -2.22 -18.16
C GLU A 111 8.64 -2.11 -19.54
N SER A 112 7.86 -3.13 -19.89
CA SER A 112 6.97 -3.08 -21.04
C SER A 112 5.56 -3.53 -20.66
N TYR A 113 4.57 -2.88 -21.24
CA TYR A 113 3.15 -3.14 -21.07
C TYR A 113 2.53 -3.38 -22.46
N GLY A 114 2.44 -4.64 -22.86
CA GLY A 114 2.17 -5.01 -24.25
C GLY A 114 3.28 -4.48 -25.16
N GLN A 115 2.93 -3.60 -26.08
CA GLN A 115 3.89 -2.98 -27.03
C GLN A 115 4.51 -1.66 -26.50
N HIS A 116 4.10 -1.17 -25.33
CA HIS A 116 4.59 0.07 -24.75
C HIS A 116 5.80 -0.16 -23.87
N LEU A 117 6.95 0.36 -24.27
CA LEU A 117 8.18 0.35 -23.47
C LEU A 117 8.25 1.60 -22.59
N THR A 118 8.54 1.43 -21.32
CA THR A 118 8.74 2.56 -20.40
C THR A 118 10.08 3.23 -20.62
N PRO A 119 10.22 4.53 -20.32
CA PRO A 119 11.52 5.12 -20.11
C PRO A 119 12.27 4.43 -18.99
N LEU A 120 13.60 4.48 -18.99
CA LEU A 120 14.40 3.98 -17.87
C LEU A 120 14.00 4.66 -16.55
N ILE A 121 13.88 3.87 -15.49
CA ILE A 121 13.40 4.29 -14.17
C ILE A 121 14.55 4.11 -13.18
N PRO A 122 15.43 5.13 -13.00
CA PRO A 122 16.51 5.10 -12.04
C PRO A 122 16.06 5.41 -10.63
N ALA A 123 16.79 4.84 -9.64
CA ALA A 123 16.74 5.25 -8.25
C ALA A 123 18.14 5.19 -7.63
N PHE A 124 18.42 6.08 -6.67
CA PHE A 124 19.68 6.13 -5.94
C PHE A 124 19.40 6.20 -4.45
N PHE A 125 20.20 5.47 -3.68
CA PHE A 125 20.09 5.37 -2.24
C PHE A 125 21.46 5.57 -1.61
N ALA A 126 21.48 6.24 -0.47
CA ALA A 126 22.66 6.41 0.36
C ALA A 126 22.32 6.15 1.81
N GLU A 127 23.19 5.44 2.51
CA GLU A 127 23.09 5.15 3.94
C GLU A 127 24.42 5.42 4.62
N TYR A 128 24.38 6.04 5.78
CA TYR A 128 25.55 6.26 6.61
C TYR A 128 25.28 5.95 8.08
N VAL A 129 26.05 5.05 8.66
CA VAL A 129 26.00 4.74 10.10
C VAL A 129 26.71 5.86 10.85
N LEU A 130 25.95 6.82 11.40
CA LEU A 130 26.47 7.98 12.08
C LEU A 130 27.00 7.65 13.48
N TRP A 131 26.28 6.78 14.21
CA TRP A 131 26.64 6.38 15.55
C TRP A 131 26.38 4.88 15.78
N PRO A 132 27.42 4.04 15.61
CA PRO A 132 27.26 2.58 15.66
C PRO A 132 26.71 2.05 16.98
N GLN A 133 27.08 2.66 18.14
CA GLN A 133 26.65 2.21 19.46
C GLN A 133 25.15 2.44 19.70
N ALA A 134 24.60 3.48 19.12
CA ALA A 134 23.16 3.78 19.15
C ALA A 134 22.42 3.19 17.94
N GLY A 135 23.09 2.48 17.05
CA GLY A 135 22.50 2.00 15.79
C GLY A 135 21.94 3.16 14.94
N LEU A 136 22.50 4.39 15.07
CA LEU A 136 21.99 5.56 14.37
C LEU A 136 22.48 5.57 12.93
N VAL A 137 21.53 5.49 12.00
CA VAL A 137 21.75 5.49 10.55
C VAL A 137 21.02 6.67 9.93
N VAL A 138 21.69 7.40 9.07
CA VAL A 138 21.08 8.41 8.18
C VAL A 138 20.88 7.80 6.82
N LYS A 139 19.71 8.03 6.22
CA LYS A 139 19.32 7.49 4.92
C LYS A 139 18.83 8.61 4.02
N ALA A 140 19.10 8.50 2.72
CA ALA A 140 18.51 9.36 1.71
C ALA A 140 18.27 8.59 0.43
N SER A 141 17.22 8.95 -0.30
CA SER A 141 16.96 8.41 -1.63
C SER A 141 16.41 9.43 -2.60
N VAL A 142 16.59 9.16 -3.88
CA VAL A 142 15.90 9.81 -4.99
C VAL A 142 15.51 8.75 -6.00
N ALA A 143 14.23 8.74 -6.39
CA ALA A 143 13.71 7.76 -7.33
C ALA A 143 12.83 8.44 -8.38
N ARG A 144 12.98 8.01 -9.64
CA ARG A 144 12.01 8.29 -10.69
C ARG A 144 10.80 7.38 -10.50
N ASN A 145 9.61 7.94 -10.56
CA ASN A 145 8.35 7.21 -10.51
C ASN A 145 7.76 7.10 -11.91
N PHE A 146 7.21 5.94 -12.21
CA PHE A 146 6.47 5.68 -13.44
C PHE A 146 5.36 4.66 -13.15
N ARG A 147 4.15 4.93 -13.67
CA ARG A 147 3.02 3.98 -13.62
C ARG A 147 2.28 3.99 -14.94
N TYR A 148 2.18 2.83 -15.56
CA TYR A 148 1.30 2.61 -16.71
C TYR A 148 -0.14 2.39 -16.21
N PRO A 149 -1.18 2.90 -16.89
CA PRO A 149 -2.57 2.66 -16.51
C PRO A 149 -2.90 1.17 -16.44
N SER A 150 -3.66 0.76 -15.43
CA SER A 150 -4.13 -0.62 -15.29
C SER A 150 -5.15 -0.97 -16.38
N LEU A 151 -5.41 -2.26 -16.58
CA LEU A 151 -6.48 -2.70 -17.50
C LEU A 151 -7.85 -2.15 -17.06
N ASN A 152 -8.07 -2.02 -15.75
CA ASN A 152 -9.29 -1.44 -15.21
C ASN A 152 -9.39 0.07 -15.48
N ASP A 153 -8.27 0.82 -15.34
CA ASP A 153 -8.26 2.25 -15.67
C ASP A 153 -8.60 2.49 -17.15
N LEU A 154 -8.13 1.61 -18.03
CA LEU A 154 -8.33 1.78 -19.48
C LEU A 154 -9.69 1.29 -19.97
N TYR A 155 -10.18 0.16 -19.46
CA TYR A 155 -11.23 -0.60 -20.12
C TYR A 155 -12.45 -0.91 -19.26
N PHE A 156 -12.46 -0.52 -17.98
CA PHE A 156 -13.65 -0.72 -17.15
C PHE A 156 -14.86 -0.01 -17.74
N LEU A 157 -15.99 -0.70 -17.86
CA LEU A 157 -17.23 -0.11 -18.36
C LEU A 157 -18.26 0.00 -17.23
N PRO A 158 -18.94 1.17 -17.13
CA PRO A 158 -19.00 2.25 -18.11
C PRO A 158 -17.95 3.37 -17.93
N GLY A 159 -16.96 3.22 -17.08
CA GLY A 159 -16.12 4.34 -16.62
C GLY A 159 -14.66 4.37 -17.09
N GLY A 160 -14.13 3.33 -17.74
CA GLY A 160 -12.73 3.30 -18.18
C GLY A 160 -12.37 4.37 -19.21
N ASN A 161 -11.08 4.70 -19.29
CA ASN A 161 -10.59 5.76 -20.18
C ASN A 161 -9.28 5.30 -20.87
N ASP A 162 -9.35 4.98 -22.14
CA ASP A 162 -8.22 4.51 -22.95
C ASP A 162 -7.25 5.63 -23.39
N SER A 163 -7.62 6.89 -23.18
CA SER A 163 -6.79 8.06 -23.48
C SER A 163 -5.87 8.47 -22.32
N LEU A 164 -5.81 7.69 -21.23
CA LEU A 164 -4.98 7.98 -20.08
C LEU A 164 -3.50 7.99 -20.43
N ARG A 165 -2.81 9.01 -19.92
CA ARG A 165 -1.35 9.10 -19.95
C ARG A 165 -0.75 8.41 -18.73
N CYS A 166 0.50 7.93 -18.88
CA CYS A 166 1.26 7.33 -17.78
C CYS A 166 1.62 8.37 -16.71
N GLU A 167 1.53 8.00 -15.45
CA GLU A 167 2.04 8.80 -14.35
C GLU A 167 3.56 8.80 -14.38
N ARG A 168 4.17 9.95 -14.12
CA ARG A 168 5.62 10.11 -14.09
C ARG A 168 6.06 11.21 -13.13
N GLY A 169 7.15 10.99 -12.43
CA GLY A 169 7.62 11.98 -11.48
C GLY A 169 8.89 11.57 -10.78
N PHE A 170 9.18 12.26 -9.67
CA PHE A 170 10.29 11.99 -8.79
C PHE A 170 9.85 12.04 -7.34
N THR A 171 10.43 11.16 -6.54
CA THR A 171 10.32 11.18 -5.08
C THR A 171 11.72 11.31 -4.50
N TYR A 172 11.83 12.15 -3.48
CA TYR A 172 13.01 12.34 -2.66
C TYR A 172 12.63 12.06 -1.23
N ASP A 173 13.42 11.30 -0.53
CA ASP A 173 13.22 11.09 0.90
C ASP A 173 14.56 11.13 1.65
N GLY A 174 14.46 11.48 2.92
CA GLY A 174 15.56 11.46 3.86
C GLY A 174 15.05 11.09 5.24
N GLY A 175 15.83 10.32 5.96
CA GLY A 175 15.42 9.83 7.26
C GLY A 175 16.56 9.42 8.16
N ILE A 176 16.20 9.16 9.39
CA ILE A 176 17.08 8.59 10.39
C ILE A 176 16.44 7.34 10.97
N GLU A 177 17.25 6.35 11.22
CA GLU A 177 16.87 5.13 11.94
C GLU A 177 17.79 4.97 13.14
N THR A 178 17.25 4.49 14.25
CA THR A 178 18.03 4.12 15.43
C THR A 178 17.52 2.84 16.04
N GLY A 179 18.41 2.07 16.66
CA GLY A 179 18.02 0.86 17.36
C GLY A 179 19.07 0.47 18.38
N PHE A 180 18.62 0.27 19.61
CA PHE A 180 19.50 -0.12 20.72
C PHE A 180 18.83 -1.16 21.63
N GLU A 181 19.65 -1.89 22.32
CA GLU A 181 19.26 -2.84 23.35
C GLU A 181 19.88 -2.38 24.69
N ALA A 182 19.04 -2.27 25.72
CA ALA A 182 19.43 -1.86 27.06
C ALA A 182 18.79 -2.79 28.09
N GLY A 183 19.53 -3.80 28.53
CA GLY A 183 19.04 -4.83 29.44
C GLY A 183 17.83 -5.58 28.88
N ARG A 184 16.65 -5.30 29.43
CA ARG A 184 15.37 -5.95 29.01
C ARG A 184 14.62 -5.18 27.92
N PHE A 185 15.14 -4.03 27.50
CA PHE A 185 14.51 -3.16 26.52
C PHE A 185 15.19 -3.27 25.18
N THR A 186 14.41 -3.45 24.13
CA THR A 186 14.85 -3.28 22.75
C THR A 186 14.01 -2.18 22.12
N PHE A 187 14.66 -1.12 21.63
CA PHE A 187 14.01 -0.04 20.91
C PHE A 187 14.48 0.00 19.47
N ARG A 188 13.57 0.29 18.55
CA ARG A 188 13.86 0.68 17.16
C ARG A 188 12.95 1.82 16.78
N GLY A 189 13.50 2.85 16.14
CA GLY A 189 12.76 4.02 15.68
C GLY A 189 13.25 4.49 14.33
N GLU A 190 12.33 5.03 13.54
CA GLU A 190 12.61 5.62 12.24
C GLU A 190 11.80 6.89 12.09
N ALA A 191 12.42 7.94 11.56
CA ALA A 191 11.77 9.18 11.16
C ALA A 191 12.16 9.49 9.73
N THR A 192 11.18 9.75 8.86
CA THR A 192 11.38 9.99 7.43
C THR A 192 10.60 11.23 7.01
N VAL A 193 11.23 12.09 6.24
CA VAL A 193 10.59 13.17 5.48
C VAL A 193 10.64 12.80 4.00
N TYR A 194 9.56 13.09 3.27
CA TYR A 194 9.51 12.81 1.85
C TYR A 194 8.86 13.95 1.07
N ASN A 195 9.22 14.03 -0.20
CA ASN A 195 8.65 14.96 -1.17
C ASN A 195 8.53 14.25 -2.52
N SER A 196 7.34 14.25 -3.09
CA SER A 196 7.02 13.57 -4.35
C SER A 196 6.25 14.50 -5.26
N LYS A 197 6.68 14.64 -6.52
CA LYS A 197 5.96 15.38 -7.55
C LYS A 197 5.68 14.45 -8.72
N ILE A 198 4.41 14.18 -8.97
CA ILE A 198 3.94 13.26 -10.01
C ILE A 198 3.06 14.01 -10.99
N LYS A 199 3.39 13.96 -12.27
CA LYS A 199 2.58 14.46 -13.36
C LYS A 199 1.67 13.37 -13.90
N ASP A 200 0.56 13.79 -14.47
CA ASP A 200 -0.45 12.90 -15.08
C ASP A 200 -1.02 11.86 -14.11
N TRP A 201 -1.13 12.23 -12.81
CA TRP A 201 -1.68 11.34 -11.77
C TRP A 201 -3.08 10.85 -12.15
N ILE A 202 -3.30 9.54 -12.09
CA ILE A 202 -4.58 8.92 -12.44
C ILE A 202 -5.46 8.85 -11.20
N LEU A 203 -6.59 9.52 -11.25
CA LEU A 203 -7.56 9.57 -10.17
C LEU A 203 -8.96 9.24 -10.72
N TRP A 204 -9.66 8.32 -10.04
CA TRP A 204 -11.06 8.05 -10.33
C TRP A 204 -11.92 9.16 -9.73
N LEU A 205 -12.73 9.80 -10.55
CA LEU A 205 -13.59 10.91 -10.16
C LEU A 205 -15.05 10.59 -10.54
N PRO A 206 -16.03 11.01 -9.72
CA PRO A 206 -17.43 10.89 -10.07
C PRO A 206 -17.78 11.80 -11.25
N THR A 207 -18.59 11.31 -12.15
CA THR A 207 -19.11 12.07 -13.29
C THR A 207 -20.55 12.53 -13.03
N ALA A 208 -21.01 13.54 -13.80
CA ALA A 208 -22.42 13.96 -13.79
C ALA A 208 -23.40 12.86 -14.22
N LYS A 209 -22.91 11.80 -14.86
CA LYS A 209 -23.70 10.62 -15.28
C LYS A 209 -23.85 9.57 -14.18
N GLY A 210 -23.34 9.81 -12.97
CA GLY A 210 -23.48 8.91 -11.82
C GLY A 210 -22.48 7.76 -11.73
N TYR A 211 -21.53 7.63 -12.64
CA TYR A 211 -20.43 6.67 -12.55
C TYR A 211 -19.07 7.34 -12.39
N TRP A 212 -18.09 6.59 -11.94
CA TRP A 212 -16.72 7.04 -11.76
C TRP A 212 -15.90 6.79 -13.02
N THR A 213 -15.02 7.74 -13.36
CA THR A 213 -14.11 7.63 -14.50
C THR A 213 -12.70 8.04 -14.08
N PRO A 214 -11.66 7.32 -14.53
CA PRO A 214 -10.29 7.72 -14.27
C PRO A 214 -9.89 8.86 -15.20
N SER A 215 -9.24 9.85 -14.63
CA SER A 215 -8.74 11.03 -15.34
C SER A 215 -7.33 11.34 -14.88
N ASN A 216 -6.51 11.89 -15.76
CA ASN A 216 -5.21 12.41 -15.36
C ASN A 216 -5.39 13.79 -14.70
N VAL A 217 -5.01 13.86 -13.40
CA VAL A 217 -4.78 15.15 -12.73
C VAL A 217 -3.40 15.63 -13.15
N LYS A 218 -3.27 16.87 -13.62
CA LYS A 218 -2.04 17.32 -14.29
C LYS A 218 -0.79 17.17 -13.44
N GLN A 219 -0.85 17.52 -12.15
CA GLN A 219 0.27 17.35 -11.22
C GLN A 219 -0.21 17.20 -9.79
N VAL A 220 0.36 16.21 -9.10
CA VAL A 220 0.19 16.01 -7.65
C VAL A 220 1.52 16.23 -6.96
N HIS A 221 1.50 17.05 -5.91
CA HIS A 221 2.62 17.25 -5.00
C HIS A 221 2.27 16.63 -3.65
N SER A 222 2.95 15.55 -3.31
CA SER A 222 2.79 14.86 -2.04
C SER A 222 4.04 15.05 -1.19
N TYR A 223 3.87 15.49 0.05
CA TYR A 223 4.96 15.64 1.00
C TYR A 223 4.48 15.35 2.40
N GLY A 224 5.40 14.95 3.24
CA GLY A 224 5.01 14.54 4.58
C GLY A 224 6.17 14.12 5.45
N PHE A 225 5.77 13.68 6.64
CA PHE A 225 6.64 13.19 7.68
C PHE A 225 6.05 11.92 8.26
N GLU A 226 6.89 10.89 8.43
CA GLU A 226 6.50 9.59 8.98
C GLU A 226 7.39 9.25 10.18
N LEU A 227 6.75 8.73 11.22
CA LEU A 227 7.40 8.14 12.38
C LEU A 227 7.02 6.68 12.50
N ARG A 228 7.99 5.82 12.75
CA ARG A 228 7.79 4.41 13.10
C ARG A 228 8.58 4.10 14.36
N GLY A 229 7.98 3.32 15.24
CA GLY A 229 8.64 2.92 16.46
C GLY A 229 8.25 1.51 16.88
N ARG A 230 9.22 0.80 17.46
CA ARG A 230 9.00 -0.48 18.14
C ARG A 230 9.70 -0.46 19.47
N LEU A 231 8.97 -0.79 20.51
CA LEU A 231 9.50 -1.04 21.85
C LEU A 231 9.16 -2.47 22.23
N SER A 232 10.16 -3.25 22.64
CA SER A 232 9.96 -4.59 23.20
C SER A 232 10.59 -4.62 24.60
N VAL A 233 9.89 -5.24 25.55
CA VAL A 233 10.32 -5.37 26.94
C VAL A 233 10.19 -6.84 27.35
N ASP A 234 11.30 -7.47 27.75
CA ASP A 234 11.29 -8.77 28.39
C ASP A 234 11.12 -8.59 29.92
N LEU A 235 9.94 -8.93 30.42
CA LEU A 235 9.62 -8.83 31.85
C LEU A 235 10.12 -10.03 32.68
N GLY A 236 10.72 -11.03 32.03
CA GLY A 236 11.11 -12.29 32.66
C GLY A 236 9.92 -13.23 32.93
N ARG A 237 10.19 -14.42 33.43
CA ARG A 237 9.17 -15.46 33.71
C ARG A 237 8.24 -15.73 32.51
N GLN A 238 8.77 -15.61 31.29
CA GLN A 238 8.05 -15.78 30.01
C GLN A 238 6.98 -14.70 29.70
N TRP A 239 7.07 -13.53 30.36
CA TRP A 239 6.29 -12.36 30.02
C TRP A 239 7.06 -11.44 29.08
N GLY A 240 6.39 -10.99 28.04
CA GLY A 240 6.92 -10.01 27.11
C GLY A 240 5.89 -9.00 26.71
N ILE A 241 6.29 -7.76 26.56
CA ILE A 241 5.45 -6.69 26.01
C ILE A 241 6.12 -6.14 24.75
N ARG A 242 5.32 -5.87 23.71
CA ARG A 242 5.77 -5.15 22.53
C ARG A 242 4.75 -4.11 22.14
N PHE A 243 5.24 -2.93 21.79
CA PHE A 243 4.49 -1.89 21.14
C PHE A 243 5.11 -1.61 19.77
N ASP A 244 4.29 -1.65 18.73
CA ASP A 244 4.62 -1.19 17.39
C ASP A 244 3.72 0.02 17.10
N GLY A 245 4.30 1.13 16.70
CA GLY A 245 3.57 2.35 16.39
C GLY A 245 4.02 2.98 15.08
N ASN A 246 3.10 3.59 14.36
CA ASN A 246 3.39 4.50 13.28
C ASN A 246 2.50 5.74 13.37
N TRP A 247 3.01 6.84 12.88
CA TRP A 247 2.29 8.09 12.72
C TRP A 247 2.76 8.77 11.45
N ALA A 248 1.83 9.32 10.68
CA ALA A 248 2.14 10.02 9.44
C ALA A 248 1.34 11.31 9.33
N LYS A 249 2.01 12.34 8.83
CA LYS A 249 1.39 13.55 8.30
C LYS A 249 1.65 13.60 6.81
N THR A 250 0.58 13.65 6.00
CA THR A 250 0.65 13.62 4.54
C THR A 250 -0.16 14.76 3.95
N ARG A 251 0.48 15.59 3.13
CA ARG A 251 -0.23 16.51 2.25
C ARG A 251 -0.02 16.07 0.81
N SER A 252 -1.13 15.80 0.11
CA SER A 252 -1.16 15.44 -1.31
C SER A 252 -2.07 16.42 -2.02
N ILE A 253 -1.51 17.41 -2.68
CA ILE A 253 -2.25 18.52 -3.25
C ILE A 253 -2.19 18.53 -4.78
N ASN A 254 -3.29 18.90 -5.41
CA ASN A 254 -3.32 19.15 -6.85
C ASN A 254 -2.58 20.47 -7.14
N GLN A 255 -1.47 20.40 -7.89
CA GLN A 255 -0.68 21.54 -8.35
C GLN A 255 -0.75 21.70 -9.88
N GLY A 256 -1.69 21.04 -10.55
CA GLY A 256 -1.90 21.21 -11.98
C GLY A 256 -2.45 22.58 -12.34
N GLU A 257 -2.66 22.81 -13.63
CA GLU A 257 -3.43 23.95 -14.11
C GLU A 257 -4.92 23.62 -14.07
N PRO A 258 -5.80 24.62 -13.86
CA PRO A 258 -7.24 24.41 -13.90
C PRO A 258 -7.68 23.75 -15.22
N GLN A 259 -8.57 22.76 -15.12
CA GLN A 259 -9.15 22.11 -16.31
C GLN A 259 -10.25 22.97 -16.94
N SER A 260 -10.84 23.87 -16.17
CA SER A 260 -11.85 24.84 -16.59
C SER A 260 -11.81 26.04 -15.65
N TRP A 261 -12.49 27.13 -16.02
CA TRP A 261 -12.64 28.32 -15.16
C TRP A 261 -13.35 28.02 -13.82
N ALA A 262 -14.13 26.93 -13.76
CA ALA A 262 -14.85 26.49 -12.55
C ALA A 262 -14.05 25.47 -11.71
N ASP A 263 -12.85 25.09 -12.11
CA ASP A 263 -12.01 24.11 -11.39
C ASP A 263 -11.43 24.71 -10.12
N GLN A 264 -12.01 24.34 -8.99
CA GLN A 264 -11.58 24.74 -7.64
C GLN A 264 -10.63 23.75 -6.98
N SER A 265 -10.13 22.75 -7.71
CA SER A 265 -9.30 21.67 -7.14
C SER A 265 -7.83 22.06 -6.96
N ILE A 266 -7.38 23.18 -7.53
CA ILE A 266 -5.98 23.60 -7.49
C ILE A 266 -5.58 24.05 -6.08
N GLY A 267 -4.46 23.53 -5.58
CA GLY A 267 -3.97 23.77 -4.22
C GLY A 267 -4.73 22.98 -3.13
N LYS A 268 -5.70 22.15 -3.52
CA LYS A 268 -6.52 21.37 -2.60
C LYS A 268 -5.95 19.96 -2.37
N GLN A 269 -6.23 19.42 -1.17
CA GLN A 269 -5.91 18.03 -0.81
C GLN A 269 -6.67 17.07 -1.73
N LEU A 270 -6.02 16.00 -2.16
CA LEU A 270 -6.68 14.94 -2.91
C LEU A 270 -7.77 14.28 -2.07
N VAL A 271 -8.84 13.87 -2.74
CA VAL A 271 -10.00 13.23 -2.11
C VAL A 271 -9.61 11.92 -1.41
N TYR A 272 -10.27 11.59 -0.32
CA TYR A 272 -10.10 10.36 0.48
C TYR A 272 -8.72 10.14 1.09
N ILE A 273 -7.81 11.11 1.02
CA ILE A 273 -6.48 11.03 1.65
C ILE A 273 -6.53 11.77 3.00
N PRO A 274 -6.34 11.08 4.13
CA PRO A 274 -6.26 11.73 5.43
C PRO A 274 -4.96 12.54 5.56
N GLU A 275 -5.03 13.71 6.19
CA GLU A 275 -3.82 14.50 6.48
C GLU A 275 -3.00 13.86 7.61
N TYR A 276 -3.68 13.22 8.57
CA TYR A 276 -3.04 12.52 9.68
C TYR A 276 -3.56 11.08 9.78
N SER A 277 -2.63 10.16 9.99
CA SER A 277 -2.95 8.78 10.30
C SER A 277 -2.00 8.24 11.37
N SER A 278 -2.50 7.35 12.20
CA SER A 278 -1.69 6.65 13.18
C SER A 278 -2.19 5.23 13.42
N SER A 279 -1.27 4.36 13.79
CA SER A 279 -1.59 3.00 14.23
C SER A 279 -0.68 2.64 15.38
N VAL A 280 -1.24 2.04 16.42
CA VAL A 280 -0.50 1.47 17.55
C VAL A 280 -0.98 0.04 17.76
N THR A 281 -0.04 -0.89 17.85
CA THR A 281 -0.30 -2.29 18.19
C THR A 281 0.43 -2.63 19.47
N GLY A 282 -0.31 -2.98 20.50
CA GLY A 282 0.21 -3.52 21.75
C GLY A 282 0.08 -5.05 21.77
N ARG A 283 1.15 -5.73 22.12
CA ARG A 283 1.18 -7.18 22.32
C ARG A 283 1.67 -7.51 23.69
N LEU A 284 0.88 -8.28 24.44
CA LEU A 284 1.28 -8.89 25.72
C LEU A 284 1.38 -10.41 25.50
N SER A 285 2.54 -10.96 25.76
CA SER A 285 2.81 -12.39 25.62
C SER A 285 3.09 -13.00 26.99
N TRP A 286 2.50 -14.14 27.28
CA TRP A 286 2.79 -14.92 28.48
C TRP A 286 2.76 -16.40 28.17
N LYS A 287 3.90 -17.08 28.32
CA LYS A 287 4.02 -18.46 27.88
C LYS A 287 3.55 -18.60 26.42
N ARG A 288 2.42 -19.29 26.22
CA ARG A 288 1.81 -19.53 24.91
C ARG A 288 0.49 -18.74 24.71
N PHE A 289 0.22 -17.75 25.56
CA PHE A 289 -0.85 -16.80 25.37
C PHE A 289 -0.30 -15.52 24.75
N THR A 290 -1.05 -14.97 23.81
CA THR A 290 -0.80 -13.66 23.23
C THR A 290 -2.08 -12.86 23.22
N LEU A 291 -2.08 -11.74 23.92
CA LEU A 291 -3.11 -10.70 23.81
C LEU A 291 -2.57 -9.62 22.89
N LEU A 292 -3.34 -9.25 21.89
CA LEU A 292 -3.03 -8.18 20.95
C LEU A 292 -4.16 -7.16 20.96
N TYR A 293 -3.78 -5.90 21.05
CA TYR A 293 -4.69 -4.77 20.89
C TYR A 293 -4.16 -3.86 19.81
N LYS A 294 -5.02 -3.46 18.88
CA LYS A 294 -4.67 -2.58 17.77
C LYS A 294 -5.59 -1.37 17.77
N TYR A 295 -4.98 -0.19 17.69
CA TYR A 295 -5.63 1.09 17.52
C TYR A 295 -5.20 1.71 16.20
N ASN A 296 -6.16 2.21 15.41
CA ASN A 296 -5.90 3.00 14.22
C ASN A 296 -6.73 4.28 14.26
N HIS A 297 -6.13 5.37 13.82
CA HIS A 297 -6.77 6.67 13.67
C HIS A 297 -6.55 7.21 12.27
N TYR A 298 -7.61 7.79 11.70
CA TYR A 298 -7.59 8.53 10.45
C TYR A 298 -8.29 9.87 10.65
N SER A 299 -7.63 10.95 10.25
CA SER A 299 -8.23 12.28 10.28
C SER A 299 -9.37 12.40 9.26
N GLU A 300 -10.01 13.55 9.21
CA GLU A 300 -10.99 13.88 8.19
C GLU A 300 -10.42 13.73 6.78
N ARG A 301 -11.30 13.43 5.82
CA ARG A 301 -10.96 13.25 4.41
C ARG A 301 -12.01 13.92 3.56
N TYR A 302 -11.56 14.68 2.57
CA TYR A 302 -12.47 15.32 1.62
C TYR A 302 -13.02 14.29 0.63
N THR A 303 -14.26 14.47 0.21
CA THR A 303 -14.94 13.64 -0.80
C THR A 303 -15.04 14.36 -2.14
N THR A 304 -14.84 15.69 -2.14
CA THR A 304 -14.87 16.55 -3.33
C THR A 304 -13.49 17.14 -3.59
N SER A 305 -13.14 17.31 -4.84
CA SER A 305 -11.84 17.87 -5.23
C SER A 305 -11.67 19.35 -4.87
N SER A 306 -12.76 20.08 -4.64
CA SER A 306 -12.78 21.47 -4.13
C SER A 306 -12.50 21.58 -2.64
N ASN A 307 -12.46 20.42 -1.91
CA ASN A 307 -12.40 20.35 -0.45
C ASN A 307 -13.57 21.13 0.22
N ASP A 308 -14.77 20.94 -0.29
CA ASP A 308 -15.97 21.54 0.29
C ASP A 308 -16.12 21.06 1.76
N PRO A 309 -16.22 21.97 2.73
CA PRO A 309 -16.40 21.62 4.15
C PRO A 309 -17.84 21.19 4.49
N GLY A 310 -18.76 21.25 3.54
CA GLY A 310 -20.16 20.84 3.73
C GLY A 310 -20.32 19.39 4.15
N ARG A 311 -21.49 19.02 4.65
CA ARG A 311 -21.79 17.70 5.24
C ARG A 311 -21.44 16.50 4.36
N LEU A 312 -21.59 16.64 3.04
CA LEU A 312 -21.26 15.60 2.06
C LEU A 312 -19.84 15.74 1.51
N GLY A 313 -19.17 16.86 1.76
CA GLY A 313 -17.83 17.17 1.27
C GLY A 313 -16.70 16.63 2.17
N VAL A 314 -17.03 16.19 3.41
CA VAL A 314 -16.03 15.72 4.38
C VAL A 314 -16.51 14.46 5.07
N LEU A 315 -15.66 13.43 5.10
CA LEU A 315 -15.81 12.26 5.97
C LEU A 315 -15.18 12.55 7.33
N LYS A 316 -15.93 12.30 8.38
CA LYS A 316 -15.47 12.49 9.77
C LYS A 316 -14.22 11.63 10.07
N PRO A 317 -13.35 12.08 10.98
CA PRO A 317 -12.29 11.21 11.52
C PRO A 317 -12.92 10.01 12.25
N TYR A 318 -12.18 8.91 12.30
CA TYR A 318 -12.62 7.72 13.04
C TYR A 318 -11.44 6.99 13.69
N TYR A 319 -11.79 6.16 14.68
CA TYR A 319 -10.86 5.44 15.54
C TYR A 319 -11.26 3.96 15.56
N MET A 320 -10.41 3.10 14.98
CA MET A 320 -10.66 1.67 14.97
C MET A 320 -9.88 0.98 16.08
N ASN A 321 -10.58 0.13 16.81
CA ASN A 321 -10.01 -0.62 17.91
C ASN A 321 -10.31 -2.11 17.72
N ASP A 322 -9.27 -2.93 17.64
CA ASP A 322 -9.39 -4.37 17.49
C ASP A 322 -8.64 -5.05 18.63
N ALA A 323 -9.14 -6.21 19.07
CA ALA A 323 -8.47 -7.03 20.07
C ALA A 323 -8.46 -8.49 19.65
N SER A 324 -7.40 -9.22 19.98
CA SER A 324 -7.39 -10.66 19.78
C SER A 324 -6.64 -11.38 20.91
N LEU A 325 -7.12 -12.56 21.24
CA LEU A 325 -6.49 -13.49 22.17
C LEU A 325 -6.14 -14.78 21.45
N GLU A 326 -4.88 -15.16 21.51
CA GLU A 326 -4.38 -16.38 20.92
C GLU A 326 -3.80 -17.30 22.01
N LYS A 327 -4.06 -18.60 21.86
CA LYS A 327 -3.45 -19.66 22.67
C LYS A 327 -2.92 -20.75 21.79
N VAL A 328 -1.63 -21.08 21.98
CA VAL A 328 -0.98 -22.20 21.32
C VAL A 328 -0.90 -23.39 22.28
N PHE A 329 -1.35 -24.54 21.81
CA PHE A 329 -1.26 -25.83 22.50
C PHE A 329 -0.23 -26.70 21.77
N ILE A 330 0.73 -27.22 22.48
CA ILE A 330 1.72 -28.15 21.93
C ILE A 330 1.49 -29.53 22.52
N SER A 331 1.34 -30.52 21.67
CA SER A 331 1.22 -31.92 22.03
C SER A 331 2.22 -32.78 21.25
N ARG A 332 2.28 -34.06 21.53
CA ARG A 332 3.09 -35.01 20.72
C ARG A 332 2.58 -35.15 19.28
N ALA A 333 1.32 -34.84 19.05
CA ALA A 333 0.68 -34.93 17.72
C ALA A 333 0.87 -33.69 16.86
N GLY A 334 1.38 -32.57 17.42
CA GLY A 334 1.58 -31.31 16.70
C GLY A 334 1.22 -30.11 17.54
N GLU A 335 1.13 -29.01 16.87
CA GLU A 335 0.79 -27.68 17.40
C GLU A 335 -0.63 -27.29 16.99
N LEU A 336 -1.46 -26.86 17.94
CA LEU A 336 -2.79 -26.32 17.72
C LEU A 336 -2.83 -24.86 18.17
N SER A 337 -3.12 -23.95 17.28
CA SER A 337 -3.34 -22.53 17.59
C SER A 337 -4.82 -22.20 17.52
N LEU A 338 -5.33 -21.57 18.58
CA LEU A 338 -6.67 -21.02 18.65
C LEU A 338 -6.56 -19.50 18.85
N LYS A 339 -7.15 -18.72 17.92
CA LYS A 339 -7.16 -17.26 18.00
C LYS A 339 -8.59 -16.76 17.86
N PHE A 340 -9.04 -16.02 18.86
CA PHE A 340 -10.29 -15.27 18.83
C PHE A 340 -10.00 -13.78 18.62
N SER A 341 -10.65 -13.17 17.65
CA SER A 341 -10.50 -11.75 17.30
C SER A 341 -11.83 -11.03 17.34
N VAL A 342 -11.81 -9.81 17.85
CA VAL A 342 -12.93 -8.87 17.83
C VAL A 342 -12.45 -7.65 17.07
N TYR A 343 -13.12 -7.35 15.97
CA TYR A 343 -12.85 -6.17 15.15
C TYR A 343 -13.89 -5.10 15.44
N ASN A 344 -13.47 -3.84 15.40
CA ASN A 344 -14.29 -2.70 15.75
C ASN A 344 -14.91 -2.85 17.16
N LEU A 345 -14.06 -3.10 18.15
CA LEU A 345 -14.41 -3.45 19.54
C LEU A 345 -15.43 -2.49 20.17
N PHE A 346 -15.38 -1.20 19.85
CA PHE A 346 -16.29 -0.18 20.41
C PHE A 346 -17.46 0.13 19.48
N ASN A 347 -17.67 -0.68 18.43
CA ASN A 347 -18.76 -0.52 17.46
C ASN A 347 -18.81 0.89 16.86
N GLU A 348 -17.65 1.45 16.52
CA GLU A 348 -17.54 2.77 15.89
C GLU A 348 -18.31 2.80 14.57
N LYS A 349 -19.17 3.80 14.40
CA LYS A 349 -19.90 4.04 13.16
C LYS A 349 -19.05 4.93 12.25
N TYR A 350 -18.45 4.34 11.24
CA TYR A 350 -17.56 5.05 10.35
C TYR A 350 -17.87 4.80 8.88
N VAL A 351 -17.34 5.67 8.03
CA VAL A 351 -17.49 5.62 6.58
C VAL A 351 -16.09 5.84 5.98
N SER A 352 -15.63 4.91 5.18
CA SER A 352 -14.36 5.03 4.44
C SER A 352 -14.54 5.65 3.07
N VAL A 353 -15.69 5.42 2.44
CA VAL A 353 -16.13 6.02 1.17
C VAL A 353 -17.55 6.55 1.36
N LEU A 354 -17.83 7.74 0.84
CA LEU A 354 -19.14 8.39 0.93
C LEU A 354 -20.27 7.42 0.54
N SER A 355 -21.34 7.40 1.33
CA SER A 355 -22.52 6.55 1.15
C SER A 355 -22.25 5.03 1.21
N ARG A 356 -21.09 4.61 1.72
CA ARG A 356 -20.78 3.19 1.95
C ARG A 356 -20.54 2.93 3.43
N PRO A 357 -21.57 2.46 4.18
CA PRO A 357 -21.41 2.10 5.58
C PRO A 357 -20.43 0.93 5.72
N MET A 358 -19.64 1.00 6.77
CA MET A 358 -18.65 -0.03 7.08
C MET A 358 -19.18 -0.98 8.16
N PRO A 359 -18.62 -2.21 8.27
CA PRO A 359 -19.03 -3.17 9.28
C PRO A 359 -18.89 -2.60 10.70
N GLY A 360 -19.90 -2.85 11.55
CA GLY A 360 -19.81 -2.64 12.99
C GLY A 360 -18.91 -3.69 13.65
N ILE A 361 -19.13 -3.91 14.94
CA ILE A 361 -18.40 -4.97 15.67
C ILE A 361 -18.60 -6.32 14.98
N ASN A 362 -17.51 -7.06 14.78
CA ASN A 362 -17.54 -8.41 14.22
C ASN A 362 -16.46 -9.30 14.84
N PHE A 363 -16.61 -10.61 14.65
CA PHE A 363 -15.82 -11.62 15.35
C PHE A 363 -15.25 -12.63 14.38
N GLU A 364 -14.06 -13.13 14.70
CA GLU A 364 -13.38 -14.18 13.95
C GLU A 364 -12.81 -15.22 14.91
N LEU A 365 -12.99 -16.50 14.61
CA LEU A 365 -12.29 -17.60 15.24
C LEU A 365 -11.39 -18.28 14.21
N PHE A 366 -10.09 -18.28 14.47
CA PHE A 366 -9.11 -18.97 13.67
C PHE A 366 -8.58 -20.21 14.41
N ILE A 367 -8.50 -21.34 13.70
CA ILE A 367 -7.93 -22.60 14.17
C ILE A 367 -6.79 -22.97 13.21
N GLY A 368 -5.57 -23.04 13.72
CA GLY A 368 -4.38 -23.48 13.00
C GLY A 368 -3.87 -24.81 13.55
N ILE A 369 -3.48 -25.72 12.68
CA ILE A 369 -2.95 -27.05 13.01
C ILE A 369 -1.58 -27.21 12.37
#